data_3310db29402f6bb6ca0f44e0b891d478
#
_entry.id   3310db29402f6bb6ca0f44e0b891d478
#
_cell.length_a   1.000
_cell.length_b   1.000
_cell.length_c   1.000
_cell.angle_alpha   90.00
_cell.angle_beta   90.00
_cell.angle_gamma   90.00
#
_symmetry.space_group_name_H-M   'P 1'
#
loop_
_entity.id
_entity.type
_entity.pdbx_description
1 polymer ?
#
loop_
_entity_poly.entity_id
_entity_poly.type
_entity_poly.pdbx_seq_one_letter_code
_entity_poly.pdbx_strand_id
1 'polypeptide(L)'
;SVPPGDAIRRAAFDLFARQGFNITTVRDIMHACGLTQGALYNHFASKDELLAALIIQTQDELERLLHEAVEKAGDDPVEQLWAYVRAYGLRHTRNRVEALVANREFAWLEHTKLVQVRSSRRRVRDILISILRRGAKAKAIRLPQRAGKDDLKMTAMAILNMATDIAYWFAPGGAWTEEAVAELHANMALRMVGVER
;
A
#
# COMPACT_ATOMS: atom_id res chain seq x y z
N SER A 1 -12.26 17.36 -19.45
CA SER A 1 -11.96 17.97 -18.14
C SER A 1 -11.96 16.89 -17.07
N VAL A 2 -11.01 16.94 -16.15
CA VAL A 2 -10.94 16.03 -15.00
C VAL A 2 -12.14 16.31 -14.08
N PRO A 3 -12.87 15.30 -13.60
CA PRO A 3 -13.95 15.51 -12.64
C PRO A 3 -13.46 16.26 -11.39
N PRO A 4 -14.24 17.18 -10.80
CA PRO A 4 -13.81 17.98 -9.66
C PRO A 4 -13.30 17.15 -8.48
N GLY A 5 -13.94 16.02 -8.16
CA GLY A 5 -13.51 15.11 -7.10
C GLY A 5 -12.11 14.53 -7.33
N ASP A 6 -11.76 14.19 -8.56
CA ASP A 6 -10.45 13.66 -8.92
C ASP A 6 -9.36 14.74 -8.90
N ALA A 7 -9.72 15.97 -9.30
CA ALA A 7 -8.82 17.12 -9.19
C ALA A 7 -8.48 17.42 -7.72
N ILE A 8 -9.49 17.42 -6.84
CA ILE A 8 -9.32 17.60 -5.39
C ILE A 8 -8.41 16.51 -4.81
N ARG A 9 -8.66 15.24 -5.15
CA ARG A 9 -7.85 14.10 -4.66
C ARG A 9 -6.40 14.24 -5.09
N ARG A 10 -6.13 14.53 -6.35
CA ARG A 10 -4.76 14.70 -6.86
C ARG A 10 -4.02 15.83 -6.16
N ALA A 11 -4.65 17.01 -6.05
CA ALA A 11 -4.07 18.16 -5.36
C ALA A 11 -3.81 17.85 -3.88
N ALA A 12 -4.72 17.14 -3.20
CA ALA A 12 -4.55 16.75 -1.82
C ALA A 12 -3.38 15.78 -1.64
N PHE A 13 -3.25 14.76 -2.49
CA PHE A 13 -2.10 13.85 -2.46
C PHE A 13 -0.78 14.60 -2.61
N ASP A 14 -0.68 15.49 -3.61
CA ASP A 14 0.53 16.26 -3.88
C ASP A 14 0.90 17.17 -2.70
N LEU A 15 -0.07 17.88 -2.13
CA LEU A 15 0.16 18.78 -0.99
C LEU A 15 0.49 18.00 0.29
N PHE A 16 -0.23 16.93 0.60
CA PHE A 16 0.05 16.07 1.76
C PHE A 16 1.43 15.41 1.66
N ALA A 17 1.85 14.99 0.46
CA ALA A 17 3.17 14.43 0.26
C ALA A 17 4.29 15.46 0.44
N ARG A 18 4.10 16.70 -0.02
CA ARG A 18 5.13 17.76 0.01
C ARG A 18 5.30 18.40 1.39
N GLN A 19 4.21 18.77 2.04
CA GLN A 19 4.24 19.58 3.26
C GLN A 19 3.56 18.93 4.46
N GLY A 20 2.94 17.75 4.27
CA GLY A 20 2.23 17.01 5.32
C GLY A 20 0.78 17.44 5.51
N PHE A 21 0.00 16.57 6.13
CA PHE A 21 -1.43 16.79 6.38
C PHE A 21 -1.70 17.98 7.29
N ASN A 22 -0.94 18.13 8.37
CA ASN A 22 -1.21 19.17 9.38
C ASN A 22 -1.07 20.59 8.81
N ILE A 23 -0.05 20.82 7.99
CA ILE A 23 0.25 22.15 7.42
C ILE A 23 -0.71 22.48 6.27
N THR A 24 -1.14 21.48 5.51
CA THR A 24 -2.02 21.66 4.36
C THR A 24 -3.42 22.11 4.80
N THR A 25 -3.87 23.23 4.26
CA THR A 25 -5.23 23.75 4.50
C THR A 25 -6.20 23.37 3.38
N VAL A 26 -7.51 23.39 3.67
CA VAL A 26 -8.55 23.25 2.64
C VAL A 26 -8.37 24.31 1.54
N ARG A 27 -8.02 25.54 1.93
CA ARG A 27 -7.77 26.62 0.99
C ARG A 27 -6.65 26.31 0.01
N ASP A 28 -5.57 25.71 0.48
CA ASP A 28 -4.42 25.36 -0.37
C ASP A 28 -4.82 24.29 -1.40
N ILE A 29 -5.57 23.26 -0.96
CA ILE A 29 -6.07 22.21 -1.86
C ILE A 29 -6.99 22.79 -2.93
N MET A 30 -7.95 23.62 -2.54
CA MET A 30 -8.92 24.18 -3.46
C MET A 30 -8.29 25.18 -4.44
N HIS A 31 -7.33 25.98 -3.96
CA HIS A 31 -6.54 26.88 -4.81
C HIS A 31 -5.75 26.09 -5.85
N ALA A 32 -5.11 24.98 -5.47
CA ALA A 32 -4.37 24.11 -6.38
C ALA A 32 -5.25 23.47 -7.47
N CYS A 33 -6.56 23.30 -7.19
CA CYS A 33 -7.55 22.79 -8.16
C CYS A 33 -8.19 23.90 -9.00
N GLY A 34 -7.98 25.16 -8.69
CA GLY A 34 -8.73 26.29 -9.28
C GLY A 34 -10.22 26.30 -8.89
N LEU A 35 -10.55 25.79 -7.70
CA LEU A 35 -11.91 25.66 -7.17
C LEU A 35 -12.12 26.55 -5.94
N THR A 36 -13.38 26.86 -5.61
CA THR A 36 -13.73 27.56 -4.39
C THR A 36 -13.68 26.66 -3.16
N GLN A 37 -13.47 27.20 -1.96
CA GLN A 37 -13.46 26.42 -0.73
C GLN A 37 -14.78 25.65 -0.51
N GLY A 38 -15.91 26.24 -0.87
CA GLY A 38 -17.22 25.60 -0.76
C GLY A 38 -17.35 24.32 -1.60
N ALA A 39 -16.60 24.22 -2.70
CA ALA A 39 -16.65 23.04 -3.56
C ALA A 39 -16.11 21.77 -2.87
N LEU A 40 -15.20 21.89 -1.88
CA LEU A 40 -14.75 20.72 -1.10
C LEU A 40 -15.94 20.07 -0.39
N TYR A 41 -16.73 20.89 0.30
CA TYR A 41 -17.83 20.41 1.16
C TYR A 41 -18.97 19.74 0.39
N ASN A 42 -19.00 19.89 -0.94
CA ASN A 42 -19.88 19.09 -1.80
C ASN A 42 -19.40 17.64 -1.98
N HIS A 43 -18.15 17.35 -1.64
CA HIS A 43 -17.52 16.04 -1.84
C HIS A 43 -17.05 15.41 -0.52
N PHE A 44 -16.58 16.22 0.43
CA PHE A 44 -15.99 15.76 1.70
C PHE A 44 -16.38 16.71 2.83
N ALA A 45 -16.86 16.19 3.95
CA ALA A 45 -17.32 17.03 5.07
C ALA A 45 -16.16 17.74 5.78
N SER A 46 -14.93 17.23 5.66
CA SER A 46 -13.74 17.80 6.28
C SER A 46 -12.45 17.40 5.55
N LYS A 47 -11.34 18.04 5.92
CA LYS A 47 -9.99 17.64 5.48
C LYS A 47 -9.64 16.23 5.97
N ASP A 48 -10.07 15.86 7.18
CA ASP A 48 -9.88 14.53 7.76
C ASP A 48 -10.66 13.46 6.99
N GLU A 49 -11.89 13.77 6.58
CA GLU A 49 -12.66 12.86 5.73
C GLU A 49 -12.02 12.67 4.36
N LEU A 50 -11.52 13.74 3.76
CA LEU A 50 -10.75 13.66 2.51
C LEU A 50 -9.52 12.75 2.68
N LEU A 51 -8.71 12.94 3.73
CA LEU A 51 -7.54 12.09 4.00
C LEU A 51 -7.95 10.62 4.18
N ALA A 52 -8.98 10.36 4.99
CA ALA A 52 -9.47 9.00 5.21
C ALA A 52 -9.94 8.35 3.90
N ALA A 53 -10.71 9.07 3.08
CA ALA A 53 -11.19 8.58 1.79
C ALA A 53 -10.02 8.26 0.84
N LEU A 54 -9.01 9.12 0.77
CA LEU A 54 -7.81 8.89 -0.03
C LEU A 54 -7.06 7.63 0.40
N ILE A 55 -6.84 7.45 1.70
CA ILE A 55 -6.13 6.28 2.23
C ILE A 55 -6.93 5.00 2.00
N ILE A 56 -8.24 5.02 2.27
CA ILE A 56 -9.11 3.84 2.08
C ILE A 56 -9.12 3.45 0.60
N GLN A 57 -9.32 4.40 -0.31
CA GLN A 57 -9.30 4.12 -1.74
C GLN A 57 -7.95 3.51 -2.18
N THR A 58 -6.83 4.07 -1.72
CA THR A 58 -5.49 3.54 -2.01
C THR A 58 -5.34 2.10 -1.55
N GLN A 59 -5.89 1.75 -0.38
CA GLN A 59 -5.82 0.39 0.15
C GLN A 59 -6.77 -0.57 -0.60
N ASP A 60 -7.97 -0.13 -0.97
CA ASP A 60 -8.93 -0.96 -1.71
C ASP A 60 -8.43 -1.25 -3.14
N GLU A 61 -7.79 -0.27 -3.80
CA GLU A 61 -7.12 -0.48 -5.08
C GLU A 61 -5.94 -1.45 -4.97
N LEU A 62 -5.13 -1.34 -3.93
CA LEU A 62 -4.03 -2.27 -3.65
C LEU A 62 -4.58 -3.68 -3.39
N GLU A 63 -5.59 -3.84 -2.55
CA GLU A 63 -6.21 -5.13 -2.25
C GLU A 63 -6.71 -5.83 -3.53
N ARG A 64 -7.43 -5.10 -4.40
CA ARG A 64 -7.91 -5.62 -5.69
C ARG A 64 -6.75 -6.07 -6.59
N LEU A 65 -5.71 -5.23 -6.73
CA LEU A 65 -4.53 -5.54 -7.54
C LEU A 65 -3.80 -6.79 -7.03
N LEU A 66 -3.70 -6.96 -5.72
CA LEU A 66 -3.06 -8.13 -5.12
C LEU A 66 -3.87 -9.40 -5.30
N HIS A 67 -5.19 -9.33 -5.18
CA HIS A 67 -6.07 -10.47 -5.50
C HIS A 67 -5.92 -10.90 -6.95
N GLU A 68 -5.95 -9.97 -7.91
CA GLU A 68 -5.76 -10.26 -9.33
C GLU A 68 -4.38 -10.89 -9.62
N ALA A 69 -3.32 -10.39 -8.96
CA ALA A 69 -1.98 -10.93 -9.14
C ALA A 69 -1.86 -12.37 -8.60
N VAL A 70 -2.45 -12.64 -7.45
CA VAL A 70 -2.46 -13.97 -6.81
C VAL A 70 -3.29 -14.95 -7.63
N GLU A 71 -4.45 -14.56 -8.13
CA GLU A 71 -5.31 -15.38 -8.98
C GLU A 71 -4.60 -15.77 -10.29
N LYS A 72 -3.95 -14.81 -10.95
CA LYS A 72 -3.20 -15.05 -12.19
C LYS A 72 -1.99 -15.96 -11.99
N ALA A 73 -1.43 -16.03 -10.80
CA ALA A 73 -0.31 -16.91 -10.47
C ALA A 73 -0.71 -18.39 -10.31
N GLY A 74 -2.02 -18.71 -10.36
CA GLY A 74 -2.53 -20.08 -10.20
C GLY A 74 -2.50 -20.57 -8.75
N ASP A 75 -2.36 -21.87 -8.54
CA ASP A 75 -2.53 -22.50 -7.22
C ASP A 75 -1.20 -22.68 -6.44
N ASP A 76 -0.05 -22.52 -7.09
CA ASP A 76 1.25 -22.67 -6.44
C ASP A 76 1.52 -21.52 -5.45
N PRO A 77 1.63 -21.81 -4.15
CA PRO A 77 1.88 -20.78 -3.15
C PRO A 77 3.21 -20.06 -3.30
N VAL A 78 4.21 -20.66 -3.96
CA VAL A 78 5.49 -20.00 -4.25
C VAL A 78 5.31 -18.93 -5.32
N GLU A 79 4.62 -19.27 -6.42
CA GLU A 79 4.30 -18.32 -7.48
C GLU A 79 3.35 -17.23 -6.98
N GLN A 80 2.38 -17.57 -6.13
CA GLN A 80 1.48 -16.60 -5.51
C GLN A 80 2.23 -15.62 -4.59
N LEU A 81 3.19 -16.08 -3.80
CA LEU A 81 4.03 -15.23 -2.95
C LEU A 81 4.85 -14.25 -3.80
N TRP A 82 5.49 -14.76 -4.84
CA TRP A 82 6.26 -13.94 -5.76
C TRP A 82 5.39 -12.88 -6.44
N ALA A 83 4.26 -13.27 -6.99
CA ALA A 83 3.32 -12.39 -7.69
C ALA A 83 2.75 -11.31 -6.75
N TYR A 84 2.39 -11.69 -5.52
CA TYR A 84 1.91 -10.76 -4.50
C TYR A 84 2.95 -9.68 -4.19
N VAL A 85 4.18 -10.07 -3.86
CA VAL A 85 5.23 -9.10 -3.46
C VAL A 85 5.64 -8.23 -4.65
N ARG A 86 5.73 -8.80 -5.85
CA ARG A 86 6.01 -8.04 -7.07
C ARG A 86 4.92 -7.00 -7.36
N ALA A 87 3.65 -7.40 -7.29
CA ALA A 87 2.53 -6.47 -7.50
C ALA A 87 2.50 -5.35 -6.44
N TYR A 88 2.77 -5.71 -5.18
CA TYR A 88 2.90 -4.75 -4.10
C TYR A 88 4.02 -3.73 -4.35
N GLY A 89 5.20 -4.20 -4.75
CA GLY A 89 6.35 -3.35 -5.09
C GLY A 89 6.06 -2.42 -6.27
N LEU A 90 5.48 -2.94 -7.36
CA LEU A 90 5.09 -2.14 -8.52
C LEU A 90 4.07 -1.05 -8.16
N ARG A 91 3.12 -1.33 -7.26
CA ARG A 91 2.16 -0.30 -6.79
C ARG A 91 2.88 0.80 -6.02
N HIS A 92 3.89 0.45 -5.21
CA HIS A 92 4.66 1.40 -4.39
C HIS A 92 5.68 2.22 -5.19
N THR A 93 6.17 1.73 -6.32
CA THR A 93 7.02 2.51 -7.24
C THR A 93 6.17 3.43 -8.13
N ARG A 94 5.13 2.89 -8.78
CA ARG A 94 4.30 3.62 -9.75
C ARG A 94 3.41 4.69 -9.13
N ASN A 95 2.84 4.41 -7.96
CA ASN A 95 1.96 5.32 -7.22
C ASN A 95 2.61 5.77 -5.90
N ARG A 96 3.88 6.16 -6.02
CA ARG A 96 4.73 6.50 -4.88
C ARG A 96 4.13 7.58 -3.98
N VAL A 97 3.60 8.66 -4.56
CA VAL A 97 3.02 9.79 -3.82
C VAL A 97 1.85 9.33 -2.96
N GLU A 98 0.94 8.55 -3.53
CA GLU A 98 -0.22 7.98 -2.83
C GLU A 98 0.21 7.03 -1.72
N ALA A 99 1.19 6.15 -2.01
CA ALA A 99 1.73 5.21 -1.02
C ALA A 99 2.39 5.95 0.16
N LEU A 100 3.16 7.03 -0.10
CA LEU A 100 3.78 7.84 0.93
C LEU A 100 2.73 8.50 1.84
N VAL A 101 1.69 9.12 1.26
CA VAL A 101 0.62 9.74 2.04
C VAL A 101 -0.12 8.69 2.87
N ALA A 102 -0.52 7.56 2.24
CA ALA A 102 -1.20 6.49 2.95
C ALA A 102 -0.38 5.90 4.10
N ASN A 103 0.95 5.81 3.95
CA ASN A 103 1.83 5.23 4.97
C ASN A 103 2.22 6.21 6.07
N ARG A 104 2.27 7.51 5.77
CA ARG A 104 2.79 8.54 6.69
C ARG A 104 1.69 9.27 7.45
N GLU A 105 0.61 9.61 6.74
CA GLU A 105 -0.38 10.54 7.29
C GLU A 105 -1.54 9.85 8.03
N PHE A 106 -1.67 8.52 7.98
CA PHE A 106 -2.77 7.80 8.64
C PHE A 106 -2.81 7.97 10.18
N ALA A 107 -1.68 8.31 10.79
CA ALA A 107 -1.58 8.53 12.23
C ALA A 107 -2.36 9.77 12.70
N TRP A 108 -2.68 10.69 11.79
CA TRP A 108 -3.43 11.90 12.07
C TRP A 108 -4.96 11.72 12.02
N LEU A 109 -5.42 10.53 11.58
CA LEU A 109 -6.85 10.27 11.47
C LEU A 109 -7.51 10.13 12.85
N GLU A 110 -8.72 10.65 12.97
CA GLU A 110 -9.58 10.39 14.11
C GLU A 110 -9.83 8.90 14.33
N HIS A 111 -10.14 8.52 15.57
CA HIS A 111 -10.21 7.12 15.99
C HIS A 111 -11.10 6.25 15.08
N THR A 112 -12.29 6.73 14.72
CA THR A 112 -13.23 6.00 13.87
C THR A 112 -12.69 5.72 12.47
N LYS A 113 -12.07 6.72 11.86
CA LYS A 113 -11.42 6.61 10.54
C LYS A 113 -10.17 5.73 10.60
N LEU A 114 -9.40 5.85 11.68
CA LEU A 114 -8.24 5.00 11.92
C LEU A 114 -8.62 3.51 12.01
N VAL A 115 -9.75 3.17 12.64
CA VAL A 115 -10.26 1.78 12.68
C VAL A 115 -10.56 1.27 11.27
N GLN A 116 -11.18 2.08 10.40
CA GLN A 116 -11.48 1.72 9.02
C GLN A 116 -10.19 1.45 8.22
N VAL A 117 -9.22 2.37 8.29
CA VAL A 117 -7.93 2.21 7.61
C VAL A 117 -7.16 0.97 8.10
N ARG A 118 -7.16 0.72 9.41
CA ARG A 118 -6.55 -0.49 9.99
C ARG A 118 -7.23 -1.77 9.48
N SER A 119 -8.54 -1.73 9.28
CA SER A 119 -9.29 -2.87 8.71
C SER A 119 -8.86 -3.15 7.26
N SER A 120 -8.78 -2.12 6.40
CA SER A 120 -8.31 -2.27 5.01
C SER A 120 -6.88 -2.84 4.95
N ARG A 121 -5.97 -2.31 5.77
CA ARG A 121 -4.59 -2.84 5.86
C ARG A 121 -4.53 -4.29 6.34
N ARG A 122 -5.46 -4.68 7.22
CA ARG A 122 -5.56 -6.06 7.68
C ARG A 122 -5.92 -6.99 6.53
N ARG A 123 -6.90 -6.63 5.68
CA ARG A 123 -7.30 -7.43 4.52
C ARG A 123 -6.12 -7.70 3.58
N VAL A 124 -5.37 -6.65 3.23
CA VAL A 124 -4.14 -6.77 2.42
C VAL A 124 -3.14 -7.76 3.04
N ARG A 125 -2.87 -7.63 4.34
CA ARG A 125 -1.96 -8.53 5.05
C ARG A 125 -2.50 -9.97 5.10
N ASP A 126 -3.79 -10.16 5.28
CA ASP A 126 -4.41 -11.48 5.43
C ASP A 126 -4.35 -12.30 4.14
N ILE A 127 -4.30 -11.66 2.95
CA ILE A 127 -3.97 -12.33 1.68
C ILE A 127 -2.60 -13.00 1.78
N LEU A 128 -1.57 -12.25 2.19
CA LEU A 128 -0.20 -12.77 2.32
C LEU A 128 -0.11 -13.89 3.37
N ILE A 129 -0.75 -13.71 4.54
CA ILE A 129 -0.79 -14.76 5.58
C ILE A 129 -1.44 -16.04 5.05
N SER A 130 -2.48 -15.93 4.23
CA SER A 130 -3.13 -17.09 3.61
C SER A 130 -2.18 -17.83 2.66
N ILE A 131 -1.44 -17.12 1.82
CA ILE A 131 -0.43 -17.69 0.92
C ILE A 131 0.66 -18.42 1.74
N LEU A 132 1.23 -17.75 2.72
CA LEU A 132 2.28 -18.32 3.57
C LEU A 132 1.79 -19.58 4.33
N ARG A 133 0.56 -19.56 4.82
CA ARG A 133 -0.07 -20.70 5.50
C ARG A 133 -0.21 -21.92 4.57
N ARG A 134 -0.70 -21.69 3.33
CA ARG A 134 -0.82 -22.78 2.34
C ARG A 134 0.54 -23.32 1.94
N GLY A 135 1.51 -22.44 1.69
CA GLY A 135 2.86 -22.84 1.33
C GLY A 135 3.56 -23.65 2.42
N ALA A 136 3.42 -23.24 3.69
CA ALA A 136 3.95 -23.97 4.83
C ALA A 136 3.27 -25.36 5.00
N LYS A 137 1.94 -25.43 4.84
CA LYS A 137 1.18 -26.68 4.89
C LYS A 137 1.60 -27.65 3.77
N ALA A 138 1.84 -27.13 2.57
CA ALA A 138 2.32 -27.88 1.41
C ALA A 138 3.81 -28.23 1.48
N LYS A 139 4.54 -27.75 2.49
CA LYS A 139 6.02 -27.85 2.62
C LYS A 139 6.78 -27.21 1.44
N ALA A 140 6.12 -26.33 0.69
CA ALA A 140 6.72 -25.58 -0.40
C ALA A 140 7.56 -24.38 0.07
N ILE A 141 7.30 -23.90 1.30
CA ILE A 141 8.07 -22.85 1.96
C ILE A 141 8.44 -23.27 3.39
N ARG A 142 9.49 -22.66 3.93
CA ARG A 142 9.94 -22.85 5.32
C ARG A 142 9.85 -21.52 6.05
N LEU A 143 9.03 -21.47 7.08
CA LEU A 143 8.95 -20.30 7.94
C LEU A 143 10.15 -20.31 8.92
N PRO A 144 10.70 -19.13 9.26
CA PRO A 144 11.67 -19.01 10.33
C PRO A 144 11.09 -19.61 11.61
N GLN A 145 11.73 -20.67 12.14
CA GLN A 145 11.26 -21.31 13.35
C GLN A 145 11.66 -20.50 14.58
N ARG A 146 10.66 -20.05 15.32
CA ARG A 146 10.81 -19.51 16.67
C ARG A 146 9.97 -20.33 17.63
N ALA A 147 10.35 -20.34 18.89
CA ALA A 147 9.60 -21.00 19.95
C ALA A 147 8.30 -20.28 20.33
N GLY A 148 7.50 -19.82 19.33
CA GLY A 148 6.28 -19.03 19.56
C GLY A 148 5.26 -19.14 18.42
N LYS A 149 3.99 -18.85 18.77
CA LYS A 149 2.81 -19.14 17.95
C LYS A 149 2.56 -18.23 16.73
N ASP A 150 3.40 -17.23 16.42
CA ASP A 150 3.07 -16.17 15.45
C ASP A 150 4.07 -16.04 14.28
N ASP A 151 4.79 -17.12 13.92
CA ASP A 151 5.80 -17.08 12.84
C ASP A 151 5.22 -16.61 11.49
N LEU A 152 3.99 -17.01 11.16
CA LEU A 152 3.28 -16.57 9.95
C LEU A 152 3.07 -15.05 9.93
N LYS A 153 2.58 -14.48 11.03
CA LYS A 153 2.31 -13.06 11.14
C LYS A 153 3.60 -12.25 11.13
N MET A 154 4.61 -12.69 11.84
CA MET A 154 5.93 -12.02 11.88
C MET A 154 6.59 -12.05 10.50
N THR A 155 6.56 -13.18 9.80
CA THR A 155 7.08 -13.30 8.44
C THR A 155 6.33 -12.39 7.47
N ALA A 156 4.99 -12.39 7.52
CA ALA A 156 4.18 -11.50 6.70
C ALA A 156 4.50 -10.02 6.97
N MET A 157 4.66 -9.62 8.23
CA MET A 157 5.00 -8.24 8.57
C MET A 157 6.41 -7.85 8.09
N ALA A 158 7.40 -8.75 8.20
CA ALA A 158 8.74 -8.49 7.69
C ALA A 158 8.74 -8.26 6.16
N ILE A 159 8.03 -9.12 5.41
CA ILE A 159 7.88 -8.99 3.96
C ILE A 159 7.17 -7.69 3.61
N LEU A 160 6.05 -7.36 4.28
CA LEU A 160 5.30 -6.14 4.03
C LEU A 160 6.08 -4.88 4.35
N ASN A 161 6.81 -4.85 5.46
CA ASN A 161 7.63 -3.69 5.81
C ASN A 161 8.71 -3.44 4.76
N MET A 162 9.43 -4.48 4.33
CA MET A 162 10.41 -4.39 3.26
C MET A 162 9.79 -3.82 1.96
N ALA A 163 8.61 -4.30 1.57
CA ALA A 163 7.94 -3.85 0.35
C ALA A 163 7.30 -2.46 0.49
N THR A 164 6.82 -2.09 1.68
CA THR A 164 6.25 -0.77 1.97
C THR A 164 7.32 0.33 1.90
N ASP A 165 8.52 0.03 2.37
CA ASP A 165 9.64 0.98 2.39
C ASP A 165 10.09 1.42 0.99
N ILE A 166 9.78 0.68 -0.05
CA ILE A 166 10.07 1.06 -1.45
C ILE A 166 9.60 2.50 -1.74
N ALA A 167 8.42 2.90 -1.28
CA ALA A 167 7.89 4.24 -1.54
C ALA A 167 8.75 5.37 -0.94
N TYR A 168 9.54 5.10 0.10
CA TYR A 168 10.37 6.11 0.76
C TYR A 168 11.68 6.36 0.01
N TRP A 169 12.32 5.31 -0.50
CA TRP A 169 13.64 5.44 -1.10
C TRP A 169 13.66 5.36 -2.63
N PHE A 170 12.63 4.78 -3.28
CA PHE A 170 12.59 4.69 -4.73
C PHE A 170 12.55 6.08 -5.38
N ALA A 171 13.45 6.33 -6.33
CA ALA A 171 13.52 7.57 -7.09
C ALA A 171 13.15 7.30 -8.56
N PRO A 172 12.00 7.79 -9.05
CA PRO A 172 11.67 7.69 -10.48
C PRO A 172 12.75 8.32 -11.36
N GLY A 173 13.15 7.61 -12.41
CA GLY A 173 14.25 8.03 -13.30
C GLY A 173 15.65 7.83 -12.72
N GLY A 174 15.79 7.20 -11.55
CA GLY A 174 17.07 6.81 -10.96
C GLY A 174 17.69 5.57 -11.63
N ALA A 175 18.68 4.98 -10.95
CA ALA A 175 19.44 3.82 -11.46
C ALA A 175 18.63 2.52 -11.60
N TRP A 176 17.47 2.42 -10.93
CA TRP A 176 16.65 1.20 -10.86
C TRP A 176 15.30 1.43 -11.51
N THR A 177 14.90 0.49 -12.39
CA THR A 177 13.53 0.48 -12.92
C THR A 177 12.53 -0.01 -11.88
N GLU A 178 11.25 0.34 -12.06
CA GLU A 178 10.15 -0.11 -11.21
C GLU A 178 10.06 -1.63 -11.16
N GLU A 179 10.22 -2.28 -12.31
CA GLU A 179 10.19 -3.72 -12.47
C GLU A 179 11.37 -4.38 -11.74
N ALA A 180 12.59 -3.87 -11.92
CA ALA A 180 13.79 -4.41 -11.27
C ALA A 180 13.66 -4.37 -9.74
N VAL A 181 13.17 -3.26 -9.19
CA VAL A 181 12.94 -3.12 -7.75
C VAL A 181 11.87 -4.11 -7.26
N ALA A 182 10.75 -4.21 -7.96
CA ALA A 182 9.65 -5.09 -7.57
C ALA A 182 10.06 -6.57 -7.63
N GLU A 183 10.80 -6.98 -8.67
CA GLU A 183 11.29 -8.35 -8.83
C GLU A 183 12.35 -8.72 -7.79
N LEU A 184 13.26 -7.78 -7.49
CA LEU A 184 14.24 -7.99 -6.42
C LEU A 184 13.57 -8.25 -5.08
N HIS A 185 12.54 -7.45 -4.72
CA HIS A 185 11.82 -7.61 -3.46
C HIS A 185 11.02 -8.92 -3.44
N ALA A 186 10.42 -9.32 -4.57
CA ALA A 186 9.73 -10.60 -4.68
C ALA A 186 10.70 -11.79 -4.48
N ASN A 187 11.89 -11.73 -5.08
CA ASN A 187 12.92 -12.76 -4.90
C ASN A 187 13.48 -12.76 -3.47
N MET A 188 13.65 -11.60 -2.84
CA MET A 188 14.03 -11.52 -1.43
C MET A 188 12.98 -12.18 -0.53
N ALA A 189 11.69 -11.93 -0.77
CA ALA A 189 10.61 -12.55 -0.02
C ALA A 189 10.61 -14.08 -0.14
N LEU A 190 10.90 -14.63 -1.33
CA LEU A 190 11.08 -16.08 -1.50
C LEU A 190 12.24 -16.62 -0.67
N ARG A 191 13.39 -15.96 -0.69
CA ARG A 191 14.56 -16.36 0.12
C ARG A 191 14.28 -16.30 1.61
N MET A 192 13.49 -15.32 2.09
CA MET A 192 13.07 -15.24 3.50
C MET A 192 12.28 -16.47 3.95
N VAL A 193 11.65 -17.20 3.04
CA VAL A 193 10.90 -18.43 3.32
C VAL A 193 11.58 -19.69 2.78
N GLY A 194 12.89 -19.60 2.51
CA GLY A 194 13.73 -20.74 2.16
C GLY A 194 13.54 -21.26 0.73
N VAL A 195 13.08 -20.41 -0.19
CA VAL A 195 12.95 -20.71 -1.62
C VAL A 195 14.03 -19.95 -2.39
N GLU A 196 14.83 -20.69 -3.16
CA GLU A 196 15.77 -20.16 -4.13
C GLU A 196 15.13 -20.25 -5.53
N ARG A 197 15.16 -19.13 -6.26
CA ARG A 197 14.64 -19.05 -7.63
C ARG A 197 15.71 -18.48 -8.56
#